data_58a7dbe858911fa90df59ef528550d45
#
_entry.id   58a7dbe858911fa90df59ef528550d45
#
_cell.length_a   1.000
_cell.length_b   1.000
_cell.length_c   1.000
_cell.angle_alpha   90.00
_cell.angle_beta   90.00
_cell.angle_gamma   90.00
#
_symmetry.space_group_name_H-M   'P 1'
#
loop_
_entity.id
_entity.type
_entity.pdbx_description
1 polymer ?
#
loop_
_entity_poly.entity_id
_entity_poly.type
_entity_poly.pdbx_seq_one_letter_code
_entity_poly.pdbx_strand_id
1 'polypeptide(L)'
;MTSTDIHVSFVVPVTAEKAFEAICRVSSWWTVNTVGSTSKLNDTFTVSFGETKSRFSITEMVPGKRINWLVEDCNLHWLKDKKEWKGTNVLFEISAESGQTRVDMTHVGLGPGKECFEDCTKGWTHYVAESLYKLITTGEGGPDHKDYSALQHQ
;
A
#
# COMPACT_ATOMS: atom_id res chain seq x y z
N MET A 1 23.54 -5.85 0.89
CA MET A 1 22.78 -6.76 1.76
C MET A 1 21.33 -6.79 1.31
N THR A 2 20.79 -7.97 1.12
CA THR A 2 19.41 -8.13 0.66
C THR A 2 18.45 -7.90 1.82
N SER A 3 17.44 -7.03 1.62
CA SER A 3 16.41 -6.82 2.61
C SER A 3 15.51 -8.06 2.72
N THR A 4 15.13 -8.43 3.95
CA THR A 4 14.16 -9.50 4.19
C THR A 4 12.77 -8.92 4.50
N ASP A 5 12.61 -7.61 4.38
CA ASP A 5 11.32 -6.96 4.59
C ASP A 5 10.30 -7.43 3.54
N ILE A 6 9.02 -7.28 3.87
CA ILE A 6 7.94 -7.65 2.95
C ILE A 6 8.14 -6.96 1.61
N HIS A 7 8.13 -7.73 0.53
CA HIS A 7 8.33 -7.24 -0.82
C HIS A 7 7.39 -7.96 -1.78
N VAL A 8 6.69 -7.19 -2.62
CA VAL A 8 5.78 -7.72 -3.63
C VAL A 8 6.10 -7.01 -4.95
N SER A 9 6.20 -7.76 -6.04
CA SER A 9 6.50 -7.15 -7.33
C SER A 9 5.67 -7.79 -8.45
N PHE A 10 5.49 -7.03 -9.54
CA PHE A 10 4.83 -7.53 -10.74
C PHE A 10 5.31 -6.71 -11.96
N VAL A 11 5.03 -7.25 -13.14
CA VAL A 11 5.36 -6.60 -14.42
C VAL A 11 4.07 -6.42 -15.20
N VAL A 12 3.88 -5.25 -15.81
CA VAL A 12 2.66 -4.91 -16.54
C VAL A 12 2.99 -4.28 -17.90
N PRO A 13 2.17 -4.53 -18.93
CA PRO A 13 2.39 -3.98 -20.26
C PRO A 13 1.78 -2.56 -20.41
N VAL A 14 2.14 -1.65 -19.51
CA VAL A 14 1.66 -0.27 -19.52
C VAL A 14 2.83 0.68 -19.30
N THR A 15 2.61 1.98 -19.46
CA THR A 15 3.66 2.98 -19.20
C THR A 15 3.91 3.14 -17.70
N ALA A 16 5.09 3.64 -17.35
CA ALA A 16 5.43 3.94 -15.96
C ALA A 16 4.47 4.97 -15.37
N GLU A 17 4.05 5.95 -16.15
CA GLU A 17 3.11 6.98 -15.74
C GLU A 17 1.75 6.40 -15.38
N LYS A 18 1.27 5.45 -16.17
CA LYS A 18 -0.02 4.79 -15.89
C LYS A 18 0.04 3.97 -14.61
N ALA A 19 1.13 3.25 -14.41
CA ALA A 19 1.34 2.49 -13.17
C ALA A 19 1.42 3.43 -11.96
N PHE A 20 2.14 4.54 -12.09
CA PHE A 20 2.27 5.54 -11.03
C PHE A 20 0.91 6.13 -10.65
N GLU A 21 0.11 6.54 -11.63
CA GLU A 21 -1.22 7.09 -11.38
C GLU A 21 -2.13 6.10 -10.65
N ALA A 22 -2.06 4.82 -11.03
CA ALA A 22 -2.86 3.79 -10.38
C ALA A 22 -2.47 3.61 -8.91
N ILE A 23 -1.17 3.63 -8.59
CA ILE A 23 -0.69 3.54 -7.21
C ILE A 23 -1.27 4.68 -6.38
N CYS A 24 -1.34 5.88 -6.94
CA CYS A 24 -1.88 7.05 -6.24
C CYS A 24 -3.38 6.93 -5.95
N ARG A 25 -4.09 6.05 -6.63
CA ARG A 25 -5.53 5.84 -6.44
C ARG A 25 -5.79 4.78 -5.37
N VAL A 26 -5.33 5.05 -4.16
CA VAL A 26 -5.36 4.11 -3.03
C VAL A 26 -6.75 3.52 -2.78
N SER A 27 -7.81 4.33 -2.83
CA SER A 27 -9.18 3.86 -2.61
C SER A 27 -9.70 2.94 -3.73
N SER A 28 -9.01 2.90 -4.85
CA SER A 28 -9.40 2.06 -5.99
C SER A 28 -8.76 0.68 -5.96
N TRP A 29 -7.71 0.48 -5.15
CA TRP A 29 -7.07 -0.83 -5.08
C TRP A 29 -6.84 -1.33 -3.65
N TRP A 30 -6.73 -0.47 -2.66
CA TRP A 30 -6.49 -0.91 -1.28
C TRP A 30 -7.80 -0.97 -0.47
N THR A 31 -8.36 0.19 -0.13
CA THR A 31 -9.64 0.23 0.56
C THR A 31 -10.40 1.51 0.22
N VAL A 32 -11.72 1.39 0.04
CA VAL A 32 -12.57 2.57 -0.14
C VAL A 32 -12.63 3.40 1.14
N ASN A 33 -12.27 2.83 2.29
CA ASN A 33 -12.22 3.52 3.58
C ASN A 33 -10.88 4.28 3.72
N THR A 34 -10.60 5.14 2.75
CA THR A 34 -9.42 5.99 2.71
C THR A 34 -9.87 7.43 2.82
N VAL A 35 -9.34 8.15 3.83
CA VAL A 35 -9.68 9.56 4.08
C VAL A 35 -8.42 10.40 3.93
N GLY A 36 -8.51 11.50 3.20
CA GLY A 36 -7.39 12.39 2.94
C GLY A 36 -7.00 12.39 1.48
N SER A 37 -5.80 12.91 1.18
CA SER A 37 -5.28 13.02 -0.19
C SER A 37 -4.11 12.08 -0.40
N THR A 38 -4.06 11.44 -1.57
CA THR A 38 -3.10 10.37 -1.87
C THR A 38 -2.27 10.61 -3.12
N SER A 39 -2.25 11.82 -3.67
CA SER A 39 -1.68 12.06 -5.00
C SER A 39 -0.56 13.07 -5.07
N LYS A 40 -0.20 13.72 -3.98
CA LYS A 40 0.84 14.76 -3.98
C LYS A 40 1.83 14.60 -2.83
N LEU A 41 3.03 15.13 -3.03
CA LEU A 41 4.03 15.19 -1.97
C LEU A 41 3.46 15.94 -0.76
N ASN A 42 3.74 15.40 0.42
CA ASN A 42 3.27 15.91 1.71
C ASN A 42 1.77 15.70 1.98
N ASP A 43 1.05 15.05 1.08
CA ASP A 43 -0.33 14.64 1.36
C ASP A 43 -0.34 13.64 2.51
N THR A 44 -1.40 13.70 3.31
CA THR A 44 -1.63 12.74 4.39
C THR A 44 -2.96 12.04 4.17
N PHE A 45 -3.01 10.76 4.52
CA PHE A 45 -4.24 9.99 4.39
C PHE A 45 -4.29 8.90 5.44
N THR A 46 -5.49 8.47 5.76
CA THR A 46 -5.73 7.38 6.72
C THR A 46 -6.53 6.29 6.03
N VAL A 47 -6.08 5.05 6.16
CA VAL A 47 -6.82 3.88 5.69
C VAL A 47 -7.39 3.16 6.90
N SER A 48 -8.59 2.59 6.74
CA SER A 48 -9.28 1.91 7.83
C SER A 48 -9.84 0.57 7.38
N PHE A 49 -9.70 -0.41 8.26
CA PHE A 49 -10.29 -1.75 8.11
C PHE A 49 -10.98 -2.04 9.45
N GLY A 50 -12.20 -1.49 9.63
CA GLY A 50 -12.86 -1.55 10.93
C GLY A 50 -12.11 -0.70 11.95
N GLU A 51 -11.71 -1.31 13.06
CA GLU A 51 -10.96 -0.62 14.12
C GLU A 51 -9.45 -0.51 13.81
N THR A 52 -8.97 -1.23 12.80
CA THR A 52 -7.58 -1.13 12.35
C THR A 52 -7.45 0.10 11.47
N LYS A 53 -6.56 1.01 11.86
CA LYS A 53 -6.33 2.27 11.12
C LYS A 53 -4.85 2.53 10.99
N SER A 54 -4.44 3.13 9.87
CA SER A 54 -3.06 3.55 9.65
C SER A 54 -3.05 4.89 8.95
N ARG A 55 -2.26 5.82 9.49
CA ARG A 55 -2.10 7.16 8.92
C ARG A 55 -0.75 7.28 8.25
N PHE A 56 -0.76 7.79 7.03
CA PHE A 56 0.44 7.92 6.20
C PHE A 56 0.67 9.37 5.78
N SER A 57 1.95 9.72 5.56
CA SER A 57 2.31 10.92 4.83
C SER A 57 3.18 10.53 3.65
N ILE A 58 2.98 11.20 2.51
CA ILE A 58 3.77 10.97 1.31
C ILE A 58 5.05 11.78 1.43
N THR A 59 6.17 11.12 1.72
CA THR A 59 7.45 11.78 1.96
C THR A 59 8.35 11.86 0.74
N GLU A 60 8.06 11.05 -0.29
CA GLU A 60 8.79 11.09 -1.54
C GLU A 60 7.83 10.78 -2.69
N MET A 61 7.93 11.56 -3.76
CA MET A 61 7.11 11.33 -4.95
C MET A 61 7.88 11.81 -6.17
N VAL A 62 8.34 10.84 -6.97
CA VAL A 62 9.02 11.09 -8.24
C VAL A 62 8.12 10.49 -9.33
N PRO A 63 7.44 11.33 -10.12
CA PRO A 63 6.47 10.83 -11.11
C PRO A 63 7.05 9.76 -12.03
N GLY A 64 6.32 8.65 -12.14
CA GLY A 64 6.72 7.52 -12.96
C GLY A 64 7.88 6.69 -12.43
N LYS A 65 8.38 6.98 -11.22
CA LYS A 65 9.57 6.31 -10.68
C LYS A 65 9.42 5.83 -9.24
N ARG A 66 8.89 6.65 -8.34
CA ARG A 66 8.99 6.33 -6.92
C ARG A 66 7.96 7.06 -6.07
N ILE A 67 7.41 6.35 -5.10
CA ILE A 67 6.53 6.92 -4.07
C ILE A 67 6.91 6.29 -2.74
N ASN A 68 7.08 7.10 -1.70
CA ASN A 68 7.29 6.59 -0.34
C ASN A 68 6.22 7.14 0.59
N TRP A 69 5.59 6.25 1.35
CA TRP A 69 4.65 6.61 2.41
C TRP A 69 5.31 6.32 3.76
N LEU A 70 5.41 7.32 4.62
CA LEU A 70 5.82 7.11 6.01
C LEU A 70 4.57 6.79 6.82
N VAL A 71 4.60 5.72 7.62
CA VAL A 71 3.54 5.42 8.57
C VAL A 71 3.72 6.31 9.78
N GLU A 72 2.92 7.36 9.88
CA GLU A 72 3.01 8.33 10.97
C GLU A 72 2.45 7.77 12.27
N ASP A 73 1.37 7.01 12.18
CA ASP A 73 0.74 6.37 13.33
C ASP A 73 -0.14 5.24 12.82
N CYS A 74 -0.48 4.33 13.72
CA CYS A 74 -1.37 3.22 13.38
C CYS A 74 -2.01 2.66 14.63
N ASN A 75 -3.13 1.95 14.43
CA ASN A 75 -3.77 1.14 15.44
C ASN A 75 -4.12 -0.19 14.79
N LEU A 76 -3.23 -1.16 14.92
CA LEU A 76 -3.41 -2.50 14.35
C LEU A 76 -4.18 -3.34 15.39
N HIS A 77 -5.50 -3.17 15.38
CA HIS A 77 -6.39 -3.70 16.41
C HIS A 77 -6.19 -5.20 16.68
N TRP A 78 -5.89 -5.97 15.66
CA TRP A 78 -5.74 -7.43 15.73
C TRP A 78 -4.38 -7.91 16.24
N LEU A 79 -3.41 -6.98 16.44
CA LEU A 79 -2.08 -7.32 16.94
C LEU A 79 -1.95 -6.97 18.43
N LYS A 80 -1.00 -7.62 19.09
CA LYS A 80 -0.58 -7.25 20.45
C LYS A 80 0.14 -5.92 20.40
N ASP A 81 1.09 -5.78 19.49
CA ASP A 81 1.75 -4.49 19.21
C ASP A 81 0.95 -3.71 18.19
N LYS A 82 0.03 -2.89 18.67
CA LYS A 82 -0.87 -2.11 17.80
C LYS A 82 -0.15 -0.99 17.06
N LYS A 83 1.09 -0.68 17.43
CA LYS A 83 1.89 0.38 16.82
C LYS A 83 3.06 -0.19 15.99
N GLU A 84 3.02 -1.46 15.64
CA GLU A 84 4.12 -2.13 14.95
C GLU A 84 4.52 -1.46 13.63
N TRP A 85 3.55 -0.89 12.91
CA TRP A 85 3.85 -0.19 11.65
C TRP A 85 4.39 1.23 11.84
N LYS A 86 4.21 1.82 13.01
CA LYS A 86 4.60 3.22 13.24
C LYS A 86 6.09 3.43 12.99
N GLY A 87 6.42 4.41 12.16
CA GLY A 87 7.80 4.72 11.80
C GLY A 87 8.34 3.90 10.64
N THR A 88 7.57 2.95 10.11
CA THR A 88 7.98 2.19 8.93
C THR A 88 7.60 2.94 7.67
N ASN A 89 8.08 2.47 6.52
CA ASN A 89 7.81 3.10 5.23
C ASN A 89 7.25 2.08 4.24
N VAL A 90 6.30 2.52 3.43
CA VAL A 90 5.80 1.73 2.31
C VAL A 90 6.34 2.36 1.04
N LEU A 91 7.26 1.67 0.38
CA LEU A 91 7.98 2.18 -0.78
C LEU A 91 7.52 1.49 -2.05
N PHE A 92 7.12 2.29 -3.05
CA PHE A 92 6.83 1.80 -4.40
C PHE A 92 7.92 2.30 -5.33
N GLU A 93 8.50 1.38 -6.12
CA GLU A 93 9.51 1.71 -7.11
C GLU A 93 9.05 1.20 -8.47
N ILE A 94 9.21 2.02 -9.51
CA ILE A 94 8.77 1.71 -10.86
C ILE A 94 9.99 1.74 -11.76
N SER A 95 10.15 0.71 -12.58
CA SER A 95 11.28 0.58 -13.49
C SER A 95 10.86 -0.07 -14.81
N ALA A 96 11.69 0.07 -15.83
CA ALA A 96 11.45 -0.59 -17.10
C ALA A 96 12.00 -2.02 -17.05
N GLU A 97 11.28 -2.97 -17.64
CA GLU A 97 11.73 -4.36 -17.74
C GLU A 97 11.26 -4.97 -19.05
N SER A 98 12.19 -5.24 -19.96
CA SER A 98 11.93 -5.91 -21.24
C SER A 98 10.76 -5.30 -22.03
N GLY A 99 10.71 -3.97 -22.11
CA GLY A 99 9.65 -3.25 -22.84
C GLY A 99 8.36 -3.08 -22.05
N GLN A 100 8.33 -3.56 -20.82
CA GLN A 100 7.18 -3.43 -19.91
C GLN A 100 7.57 -2.60 -18.70
N THR A 101 6.66 -2.47 -17.76
CA THR A 101 6.89 -1.71 -16.52
C THR A 101 6.86 -2.66 -15.32
N ARG A 102 7.88 -2.60 -14.51
CA ARG A 102 7.97 -3.35 -13.27
C ARG A 102 7.60 -2.44 -12.09
N VAL A 103 6.77 -2.96 -11.21
CA VAL A 103 6.40 -2.29 -9.95
C VAL A 103 6.89 -3.14 -8.79
N ASP A 104 7.66 -2.53 -7.90
CA ASP A 104 8.13 -3.16 -6.66
C ASP A 104 7.54 -2.40 -5.47
N MET A 105 6.95 -3.13 -4.53
CA MET A 105 6.50 -2.57 -3.26
C MET A 105 7.28 -3.23 -2.13
N THR A 106 7.85 -2.42 -1.25
CA THR A 106 8.56 -2.90 -0.06
C THR A 106 8.00 -2.20 1.17
N HIS A 107 7.63 -2.98 2.19
CA HIS A 107 7.26 -2.40 3.48
C HIS A 107 8.52 -2.35 4.34
N VAL A 108 9.26 -1.27 4.21
CA VAL A 108 10.57 -1.09 4.85
C VAL A 108 10.41 -1.01 6.37
N GLY A 109 11.10 -1.88 7.08
CA GLY A 109 11.01 -1.96 8.54
C GLY A 109 10.10 -3.09 9.02
N LEU A 110 9.46 -3.83 8.12
CA LEU A 110 8.54 -4.91 8.48
C LEU A 110 9.09 -6.25 7.97
N GLY A 111 9.99 -6.83 8.75
CA GLY A 111 10.66 -8.09 8.41
C GLY A 111 10.10 -9.29 9.15
N PRO A 112 10.74 -10.49 8.98
CA PRO A 112 10.25 -11.75 9.54
C PRO A 112 10.10 -11.80 11.05
N GLY A 113 10.78 -10.93 11.78
CA GLY A 113 10.68 -10.89 13.24
C GLY A 113 9.47 -10.13 13.77
N LYS A 114 8.67 -9.55 12.89
CA LYS A 114 7.52 -8.75 13.28
C LYS A 114 6.28 -9.61 13.44
N GLU A 115 5.42 -9.23 14.38
CA GLU A 115 4.19 -9.99 14.69
C GLU A 115 3.28 -10.17 13.48
N CYS A 116 3.12 -9.13 12.67
CA CYS A 116 2.21 -9.18 11.53
C CYS A 116 2.84 -9.74 10.25
N PHE A 117 4.10 -10.13 10.26
CA PHE A 117 4.84 -10.43 9.01
C PHE A 117 4.07 -11.35 8.05
N GLU A 118 3.59 -12.49 8.52
CA GLU A 118 2.88 -13.45 7.65
C GLU A 118 1.55 -12.89 7.14
N ASP A 119 0.74 -12.33 8.03
CA ASP A 119 -0.56 -11.78 7.65
C ASP A 119 -0.43 -10.54 6.77
N CYS A 120 0.55 -9.69 7.06
CA CYS A 120 0.80 -8.50 6.25
C CYS A 120 1.37 -8.87 4.88
N THR A 121 2.18 -9.93 4.79
CA THR A 121 2.67 -10.43 3.50
C THR A 121 1.48 -10.89 2.64
N LYS A 122 0.55 -11.63 3.22
CA LYS A 122 -0.67 -12.08 2.50
C LYS A 122 -1.51 -10.88 2.06
N GLY A 123 -1.70 -9.92 2.95
CA GLY A 123 -2.47 -8.71 2.66
C GLY A 123 -1.85 -7.89 1.53
N TRP A 124 -0.56 -7.62 1.60
CA TRP A 124 0.13 -6.87 0.56
C TRP A 124 0.11 -7.63 -0.78
N THR A 125 0.32 -8.95 -0.76
CA THR A 125 0.24 -9.77 -1.98
C THR A 125 -1.13 -9.64 -2.61
N HIS A 126 -2.20 -9.73 -1.82
CA HIS A 126 -3.56 -9.59 -2.32
C HIS A 126 -3.82 -8.19 -2.90
N TYR A 127 -3.46 -7.13 -2.18
CA TYR A 127 -3.78 -5.78 -2.62
C TYR A 127 -2.83 -5.25 -3.69
N VAL A 128 -1.58 -5.64 -3.70
CA VAL A 128 -0.60 -5.16 -4.68
C VAL A 128 -0.56 -6.06 -5.91
N ALA A 129 -0.29 -7.35 -5.73
CA ALA A 129 -0.11 -8.26 -6.86
C ALA A 129 -1.43 -8.66 -7.54
N GLU A 130 -2.57 -8.49 -6.88
CA GLU A 130 -3.88 -8.82 -7.45
C GLU A 130 -4.71 -7.57 -7.70
N SER A 131 -5.06 -6.80 -6.67
CA SER A 131 -5.95 -5.65 -6.80
C SER A 131 -5.33 -4.49 -7.59
N LEU A 132 -4.14 -4.04 -7.21
CA LEU A 132 -3.45 -2.97 -7.94
C LEU A 132 -3.11 -3.40 -9.36
N TYR A 133 -2.63 -4.63 -9.53
CA TYR A 133 -2.35 -5.19 -10.85
C TYR A 133 -3.60 -5.13 -11.74
N LYS A 134 -4.76 -5.54 -11.19
CA LYS A 134 -6.03 -5.52 -11.92
C LYS A 134 -6.45 -4.10 -12.25
N LEU A 135 -6.27 -3.16 -11.33
CA LEU A 135 -6.58 -1.75 -11.59
C LEU A 135 -5.75 -1.22 -12.76
N ILE A 136 -4.46 -1.53 -12.79
CA ILE A 136 -3.57 -1.07 -13.86
C ILE A 136 -3.96 -1.69 -15.20
N THR A 137 -4.28 -2.98 -15.24
CA THR A 137 -4.52 -3.71 -16.49
C THR A 137 -5.96 -3.60 -17.00
N THR A 138 -6.94 -3.41 -16.12
CA THR A 138 -8.37 -3.41 -16.54
C THR A 138 -9.09 -2.10 -16.24
N GLY A 139 -8.51 -1.23 -15.41
CA GLY A 139 -9.15 0.00 -14.96
C GLY A 139 -9.99 -0.17 -13.70
N GLU A 140 -10.13 -1.40 -13.20
CA GLU A 140 -10.89 -1.66 -11.97
C GLU A 140 -10.12 -2.58 -11.05
N GLY A 141 -9.83 -2.11 -9.82
CA GLY A 141 -9.20 -2.91 -8.79
C GLY A 141 -10.21 -3.69 -7.96
N GLY A 142 -9.71 -4.36 -6.92
CA GLY A 142 -10.54 -5.06 -5.95
C GLY A 142 -10.27 -4.54 -4.54
N PRO A 143 -10.55 -3.25 -4.26
CA PRO A 143 -10.27 -2.70 -2.94
C PRO A 143 -11.22 -3.29 -1.90
N ASP A 144 -10.81 -3.24 -0.62
CA ASP A 144 -11.75 -3.52 0.45
C ASP A 144 -12.84 -2.46 0.41
N HIS A 145 -14.08 -2.90 0.28
CA HIS A 145 -15.25 -2.02 0.20
C HIS A 145 -16.27 -2.34 1.28
N LYS A 146 -15.83 -3.07 2.30
CA LYS A 146 -16.69 -3.45 3.41
C LYS A 146 -17.12 -2.21 4.21
N ASP A 147 -18.40 -2.16 4.56
CA ASP A 147 -18.93 -1.12 5.43
C ASP A 147 -18.76 -1.55 6.88
N TYR A 148 -17.89 -0.84 7.59
CA TYR A 148 -17.60 -1.14 9.00
C TYR A 148 -18.47 -0.35 9.98
N SER A 149 -19.35 0.52 9.49
CA SER A 149 -20.13 1.38 10.38
C SER A 149 -20.98 0.61 11.37
N ALA A 150 -21.55 -0.52 10.96
CA ALA A 150 -22.34 -1.38 11.83
C ALA A 150 -21.52 -1.98 12.97
N LEU A 151 -20.23 -2.24 12.72
CA LEU A 151 -19.32 -2.80 13.72
C LEU A 151 -18.91 -1.77 14.77
N GLN A 152 -18.89 -0.50 14.39
CA GLN A 152 -18.47 0.60 15.28
C GLN A 152 -19.53 0.93 16.33
N HIS A 153 -20.75 0.46 16.15
CA HIS A 153 -21.87 0.72 17.05
C HIS A 153 -22.17 -0.42 18.01
N GLN A 154 -21.33 -1.44 18.01
CA GLN A 154 -21.51 -2.62 18.87
C GLN A 154 -20.71 -2.54 20.17
#